data_8fe5eee8b25dc9732509da07e9bf9565
#
_entry.id   8fe5eee8b25dc9732509da07e9bf9565
#
_cell.length_a   1.000
_cell.length_b   1.000
_cell.length_c   1.000
_cell.angle_alpha   90.00
_cell.angle_beta   90.00
_cell.angle_gamma   90.00
#
_symmetry.space_group_name_H-M   'P 1'
#
loop_
_entity.id
_entity.type
_entity.pdbx_description
1 polymer ?
#
loop_
_entity_poly.entity_id
_entity_poly.type
_entity_poly.pdbx_seq_one_letter_code
_entity_poly.pdbx_strand_id
1 'polypeptide(L)'
;MYSIMNKDFKPAGYNSVSPYFIVNGAQKLIDLLTAIFDAKELRRYDRPDGTIMHAEIQIDDSVIMLSDSSDMFPPVQLILHVYVPNVEETFQKAVNAGCKIVELPKSREGDPDRRATFNDFAGNMWSVGTQMQI
;
A
#
# COMPACT_ATOMS: atom_id res chain seq x y z
N MET A 1 -13.54 -16.52 -34.83
CA MET A 1 -13.24 -15.31 -34.08
C MET A 1 -13.90 -15.36 -32.71
N TYR A 2 -13.18 -15.00 -31.69
CA TYR A 2 -13.70 -14.96 -30.32
C TYR A 2 -13.92 -13.50 -29.87
N SER A 3 -14.82 -13.34 -28.93
CA SER A 3 -15.08 -12.02 -28.35
C SER A 3 -13.93 -11.59 -27.44
N ILE A 4 -13.50 -10.32 -27.56
CA ILE A 4 -12.52 -9.72 -26.67
C ILE A 4 -13.18 -9.10 -25.43
N MET A 5 -14.52 -9.08 -25.40
CA MET A 5 -15.25 -8.57 -24.23
C MET A 5 -15.58 -9.70 -23.28
N ASN A 6 -15.29 -9.47 -22.00
CA ASN A 6 -15.57 -10.42 -20.94
C ASN A 6 -16.19 -9.67 -19.76
N LYS A 7 -17.39 -10.08 -19.34
CA LYS A 7 -18.07 -9.49 -18.18
C LYS A 7 -17.30 -9.73 -16.88
N ASP A 8 -16.61 -10.87 -16.81
CA ASP A 8 -15.78 -11.24 -15.65
C ASP A 8 -14.32 -10.91 -15.90
N PHE A 9 -14.06 -9.70 -16.42
CA PHE A 9 -12.73 -9.31 -16.87
C PHE A 9 -11.72 -9.11 -15.74
N LYS A 10 -12.15 -9.05 -14.50
CA LYS A 10 -11.25 -8.91 -13.35
C LYS A 10 -11.56 -9.94 -12.28
N PRO A 11 -10.56 -10.31 -11.45
CA PRO A 11 -10.79 -11.25 -10.36
C PRO A 11 -11.80 -10.69 -9.34
N ALA A 12 -12.54 -11.57 -8.70
CA ALA A 12 -13.46 -11.18 -7.64
C ALA A 12 -12.68 -10.52 -6.49
N GLY A 13 -13.19 -9.40 -5.99
CA GLY A 13 -12.56 -8.66 -4.91
C GLY A 13 -11.46 -7.70 -5.35
N TYR A 14 -11.20 -7.59 -6.65
CA TYR A 14 -10.21 -6.66 -7.18
C TYR A 14 -10.87 -5.37 -7.66
N ASN A 15 -10.12 -4.29 -7.58
CA ASN A 15 -10.47 -3.00 -8.18
C ASN A 15 -9.95 -2.95 -9.63
N SER A 16 -10.56 -2.10 -10.46
CA SER A 16 -10.06 -1.91 -11.84
C SER A 16 -8.72 -1.20 -11.87
N VAL A 17 -8.46 -0.32 -10.92
CA VAL A 17 -7.21 0.43 -10.80
C VAL A 17 -6.52 0.03 -9.51
N SER A 18 -5.26 -0.34 -9.61
CA SER A 18 -4.41 -0.64 -8.45
C SER A 18 -3.11 0.13 -8.51
N PRO A 19 -2.64 0.68 -7.40
CA PRO A 19 -1.28 1.21 -7.35
C PRO A 19 -0.27 0.07 -7.54
N TYR A 20 0.84 0.38 -8.19
CA TYR A 20 1.91 -0.58 -8.42
C TYR A 20 3.20 -0.04 -7.84
N PHE A 21 3.74 -0.75 -6.85
CA PHE A 21 4.99 -0.40 -6.19
C PHE A 21 6.15 -1.11 -6.88
N ILE A 22 7.18 -0.35 -7.24
CA ILE A 22 8.44 -0.92 -7.71
C ILE A 22 9.50 -0.47 -6.72
N VAL A 23 10.04 -1.40 -5.96
CA VAL A 23 10.91 -1.09 -4.84
C VAL A 23 12.11 -2.04 -4.80
N ASN A 24 13.17 -1.59 -4.17
CA ASN A 24 14.25 -2.47 -3.80
C ASN A 24 13.93 -3.04 -2.41
N GLY A 25 13.50 -4.30 -2.38
CA GLY A 25 13.07 -4.95 -1.14
C GLY A 25 11.55 -5.12 -1.06
N ALA A 26 10.95 -5.75 -2.07
CA ALA A 26 9.50 -5.94 -2.11
C ALA A 26 8.98 -6.79 -0.96
N GLN A 27 9.70 -7.85 -0.55
CA GLN A 27 9.32 -8.64 0.61
C GLN A 27 9.32 -7.80 1.89
N LYS A 28 10.31 -6.95 2.04
CA LYS A 28 10.38 -6.05 3.20
C LYS A 28 9.19 -5.09 3.23
N LEU A 29 8.75 -4.63 2.06
CA LEU A 29 7.56 -3.77 1.97
C LEU A 29 6.29 -4.54 2.32
N ILE A 30 6.14 -5.78 1.85
CA ILE A 30 5.01 -6.64 2.22
C ILE A 30 4.96 -6.83 3.74
N ASP A 31 6.08 -7.16 4.35
CA ASP A 31 6.16 -7.36 5.80
C ASP A 31 5.79 -6.08 6.56
N LEU A 32 6.26 -4.94 6.09
CA LEU A 32 5.95 -3.64 6.67
C LEU A 32 4.45 -3.33 6.59
N LEU A 33 3.85 -3.50 5.42
CA LEU A 33 2.43 -3.21 5.21
C LEU A 33 1.53 -4.19 5.96
N THR A 34 1.99 -5.43 6.14
CA THR A 34 1.29 -6.39 7.00
C THR A 34 1.30 -5.93 8.45
N ALA A 35 2.43 -5.43 8.93
CA ALA A 35 2.56 -4.93 10.31
C ALA A 35 1.72 -3.68 10.56
N ILE A 36 1.63 -2.77 9.58
CA ILE A 36 0.94 -1.49 9.73
C ILE A 36 -0.55 -1.60 9.46
N PHE A 37 -0.94 -2.29 8.37
CA PHE A 37 -2.30 -2.30 7.83
C PHE A 37 -2.96 -3.67 7.86
N ASP A 38 -2.31 -4.68 8.44
CA ASP A 38 -2.83 -6.05 8.40
C ASP A 38 -3.07 -6.53 6.95
N ALA A 39 -2.15 -6.20 6.06
CA ALA A 39 -2.24 -6.57 4.65
C ALA A 39 -2.22 -8.08 4.47
N LYS A 40 -2.95 -8.57 3.46
CA LYS A 40 -3.05 -9.99 3.13
C LYS A 40 -2.49 -10.26 1.75
N GLU A 41 -1.65 -11.27 1.63
CA GLU A 41 -1.10 -11.68 0.34
C GLU A 41 -2.16 -12.42 -0.48
N LEU A 42 -2.29 -12.08 -1.77
CA LEU A 42 -3.25 -12.68 -2.68
C LEU A 42 -2.56 -13.56 -3.72
N ARG A 43 -1.74 -12.96 -4.57
CA ARG A 43 -0.97 -13.65 -5.61
C ARG A 43 0.49 -13.29 -5.47
N ARG A 44 1.36 -14.25 -5.83
CA ARG A 44 2.79 -14.01 -5.80
C ARG A 44 3.51 -14.88 -6.82
N TYR A 45 4.45 -14.25 -7.52
CA TYR A 45 5.34 -14.91 -8.48
C TYR A 45 6.76 -14.44 -8.22
N ASP A 46 7.64 -15.38 -7.93
CA ASP A 46 9.05 -15.08 -7.65
C ASP A 46 9.92 -15.33 -8.87
N ARG A 47 11.02 -14.57 -8.98
CA ARG A 47 12.05 -14.86 -9.97
C ARG A 47 12.95 -15.98 -9.46
N PRO A 48 13.70 -16.65 -10.37
CA PRO A 48 14.64 -17.70 -9.96
C PRO A 48 15.69 -17.27 -8.95
N ASP A 49 16.04 -15.98 -8.91
CA ASP A 49 17.01 -15.43 -7.95
C ASP A 49 16.41 -15.14 -6.56
N GLY A 50 15.12 -15.42 -6.37
CA GLY A 50 14.43 -15.22 -5.11
C GLY A 50 13.81 -13.83 -4.94
N THR A 51 14.04 -12.90 -5.86
CA THR A 51 13.34 -11.62 -5.84
C THR A 51 11.90 -11.78 -6.30
N ILE A 52 11.04 -10.83 -5.96
CA ILE A 52 9.63 -10.88 -6.32
C ILE A 52 9.44 -10.27 -7.70
N MET A 53 8.96 -11.08 -8.65
CA MET A 53 8.58 -10.62 -9.97
C MET A 53 7.27 -9.84 -9.92
N HIS A 54 6.31 -10.34 -9.15
CA HIS A 54 4.98 -9.73 -9.02
C HIS A 54 4.30 -10.28 -7.78
N ALA A 55 3.76 -9.40 -6.97
CA ALA A 55 2.93 -9.78 -5.83
C ALA A 55 1.73 -8.84 -5.73
N GLU A 56 0.66 -9.35 -5.16
CA GLU A 56 -0.57 -8.62 -4.91
C GLU A 56 -0.95 -8.81 -3.46
N ILE A 57 -1.20 -7.69 -2.78
CA ILE A 57 -1.65 -7.71 -1.39
C ILE A 57 -2.91 -6.87 -1.27
N GLN A 58 -3.70 -7.16 -0.24
CA GLN A 58 -4.94 -6.45 0.02
C GLN A 58 -4.84 -5.70 1.33
N ILE A 59 -5.12 -4.41 1.27
CA ILE A 59 -5.29 -3.56 2.44
C ILE A 59 -6.77 -3.20 2.50
N ASP A 60 -7.47 -3.65 3.52
CA ASP A 60 -8.92 -3.49 3.67
C ASP A 60 -9.65 -3.96 2.39
N ASP A 61 -10.26 -3.05 1.64
CA ASP A 61 -10.98 -3.34 0.39
C ASP A 61 -10.13 -3.17 -0.87
N SER A 62 -8.88 -2.76 -0.75
CA SER A 62 -8.07 -2.31 -1.89
C SER A 62 -6.91 -3.25 -2.15
N VAL A 63 -6.74 -3.59 -3.44
CA VAL A 63 -5.62 -4.42 -3.89
C VAL A 63 -4.51 -3.53 -4.40
N ILE A 64 -3.31 -3.77 -3.91
CA ILE A 64 -2.10 -3.12 -4.42
C ILE A 64 -1.17 -4.17 -5.00
N MET A 65 -0.36 -3.77 -5.96
CA MET A 65 0.58 -4.63 -6.66
C MET A 65 1.99 -4.16 -6.40
N LEU A 66 2.94 -5.08 -6.41
CA LEU A 66 4.33 -4.71 -6.18
C LEU A 66 5.30 -5.71 -6.81
N SER A 67 6.50 -5.23 -7.08
CA SER A 67 7.61 -6.05 -7.53
C SER A 67 8.92 -5.49 -7.01
N ASP A 68 9.95 -6.34 -6.97
CA ASP A 68 11.32 -5.85 -6.84
C ASP A 68 11.71 -5.12 -8.11
N SER A 69 12.50 -4.06 -7.96
CA SER A 69 13.05 -3.29 -9.09
C SER A 69 13.94 -4.15 -9.97
N SER A 70 14.09 -3.72 -11.22
CA SER A 70 14.96 -4.32 -12.20
C SER A 70 15.53 -3.22 -13.08
N ASP A 71 16.45 -3.57 -13.99
CA ASP A 71 17.01 -2.60 -14.92
C ASP A 71 15.92 -1.98 -15.81
N MET A 72 14.93 -2.79 -16.21
CA MET A 72 13.81 -2.32 -17.04
C MET A 72 12.83 -1.48 -16.23
N PHE A 73 12.62 -1.82 -14.97
CA PHE A 73 11.68 -1.14 -14.08
C PHE A 73 12.42 -0.67 -12.82
N PRO A 74 13.04 0.51 -12.87
CA PRO A 74 13.74 1.07 -11.71
C PRO A 74 12.76 1.45 -10.60
N PRO A 75 13.23 1.65 -9.37
CA PRO A 75 12.36 2.04 -8.25
C PRO A 75 11.60 3.33 -8.53
N VAL A 76 10.34 3.35 -8.12
CA VAL A 76 9.49 4.55 -8.15
C VAL A 76 8.93 4.83 -6.79
N GLN A 77 8.78 6.10 -6.46
CA GLN A 77 8.16 6.55 -5.21
C GLN A 77 6.72 6.97 -5.45
N LEU A 78 5.82 6.51 -4.59
CA LEU A 78 4.40 6.79 -4.69
C LEU A 78 3.93 7.58 -3.49
N ILE A 79 2.78 8.24 -3.65
CA ILE A 79 2.04 8.87 -2.57
C ILE A 79 0.69 8.17 -2.50
N LEU A 80 0.33 7.66 -1.33
CA LEU A 80 -0.93 6.95 -1.11
C LEU A 80 -1.65 7.55 0.08
N HIS A 81 -2.98 7.48 0.01
CA HIS A 81 -3.83 7.79 1.15
C HIS A 81 -4.63 6.54 1.53
N VAL A 82 -4.65 6.22 2.83
CA VAL A 82 -5.38 5.07 3.34
C VAL A 82 -6.29 5.53 4.48
N TYR A 83 -7.58 5.27 4.34
CA TYR A 83 -8.50 5.44 5.45
C TYR A 83 -8.37 4.27 6.41
N VAL A 84 -8.26 4.56 7.69
CA VAL A 84 -8.11 3.57 8.75
C VAL A 84 -9.09 3.88 9.89
N PRO A 85 -9.49 2.85 10.67
CA PRO A 85 -10.44 3.07 11.77
C PRO A 85 -9.89 3.94 12.89
N ASN A 86 -8.57 3.93 13.12
CA ASN A 86 -7.94 4.68 14.20
C ASN A 86 -6.56 5.14 13.76
N VAL A 87 -6.48 6.42 13.37
CA VAL A 87 -5.25 7.00 12.83
C VAL A 87 -4.09 6.95 13.83
N GLU A 88 -4.35 7.16 15.12
CA GLU A 88 -3.30 7.12 16.16
C GLU A 88 -2.65 5.73 16.22
N GLU A 89 -3.48 4.70 16.24
CA GLU A 89 -3.02 3.31 16.34
C GLU A 89 -2.23 2.90 15.11
N THR A 90 -2.73 3.22 13.92
CA THR A 90 -2.03 2.92 12.66
C THR A 90 -0.69 3.66 12.59
N PHE A 91 -0.69 4.93 12.94
CA PHE A 91 0.52 5.73 12.94
C PHE A 91 1.57 5.16 13.91
N GLN A 92 1.14 4.74 15.09
CA GLN A 92 2.05 4.14 16.07
C GLN A 92 2.65 2.83 15.56
N LYS A 93 1.87 2.01 14.85
CA LYS A 93 2.38 0.80 14.21
C LYS A 93 3.45 1.13 13.18
N ALA A 94 3.24 2.19 12.39
CA ALA A 94 4.22 2.64 11.41
C ALA A 94 5.53 3.10 12.07
N VAL A 95 5.43 3.87 13.15
CA VAL A 95 6.60 4.31 13.92
C VAL A 95 7.34 3.12 14.50
N ASN A 96 6.62 2.19 15.11
CA ASN A 96 7.21 0.98 15.70
C ASN A 96 7.90 0.10 14.65
N ALA A 97 7.39 0.12 13.42
CA ALA A 97 7.97 -0.62 12.30
C ALA A 97 9.15 0.10 11.62
N GLY A 98 9.52 1.29 12.11
CA GLY A 98 10.68 2.03 11.63
C GLY A 98 10.40 3.04 10.53
N CYS A 99 9.14 3.35 10.25
CA CYS A 99 8.81 4.40 9.28
C CYS A 99 9.24 5.79 9.78
N LYS A 100 9.55 6.66 8.84
CA LYS A 100 9.94 8.03 9.14
C LYS A 100 8.70 8.91 9.31
N ILE A 101 8.64 9.64 10.41
CA ILE A 101 7.53 10.57 10.68
C ILE A 101 7.65 11.77 9.75
N VAL A 102 6.57 12.06 9.04
CA VAL A 102 6.43 13.30 8.24
C VAL A 102 5.50 14.28 8.95
N GLU A 103 4.33 13.80 9.41
CA GLU A 103 3.38 14.61 10.13
C GLU A 103 2.69 13.77 11.20
N LEU A 104 2.70 14.26 12.44
CA LEU A 104 2.00 13.60 13.56
C LEU A 104 0.48 13.65 13.36
N PRO A 105 -0.26 12.71 13.98
CA PRO A 105 -1.72 12.77 13.92
C PRO A 105 -2.25 14.14 14.33
N LYS A 106 -3.12 14.68 13.48
CA LYS A 106 -3.60 16.05 13.65
C LYS A 106 -4.97 16.22 13.05
N SER A 107 -5.83 16.93 13.76
CA SER A 107 -7.10 17.45 13.24
C SER A 107 -6.91 18.91 12.84
N ARG A 108 -7.54 19.32 11.76
CA ARG A 108 -7.51 20.69 11.27
C ARG A 108 -8.93 21.21 11.18
N GLU A 109 -9.09 22.50 11.47
CA GLU A 109 -10.38 23.16 11.29
C GLU A 109 -10.83 23.05 9.84
N GLY A 110 -12.09 22.67 9.63
CA GLY A 110 -12.66 22.50 8.30
C GLY A 110 -12.38 21.16 7.62
N ASP A 111 -11.52 20.34 8.19
CA ASP A 111 -11.25 18.99 7.68
C ASP A 111 -11.98 17.97 8.54
N PRO A 112 -12.88 17.16 7.96
CA PRO A 112 -13.57 16.11 8.73
C PRO A 112 -12.63 14.97 9.14
N ASP A 113 -11.45 14.87 8.54
CA ASP A 113 -10.52 13.77 8.78
C ASP A 113 -9.40 14.19 9.72
N ARG A 114 -9.07 13.28 10.64
CA ARG A 114 -7.82 13.37 11.39
C ARG A 114 -6.76 12.59 10.62
N ARG A 115 -5.62 13.21 10.34
CA ARG A 115 -4.61 12.68 9.42
C ARG A 115 -3.24 12.61 10.06
N ALA A 116 -2.43 11.67 9.53
CA ALA A 116 -1.01 11.58 9.82
C ALA A 116 -0.28 11.15 8.55
N THR A 117 1.03 11.37 8.51
CA THR A 117 1.83 11.03 7.33
C THR A 117 3.17 10.44 7.76
N PHE A 118 3.60 9.41 7.09
CA PHE A 118 4.90 8.79 7.29
C PHE A 118 5.47 8.30 5.96
N ASN A 119 6.79 8.13 5.91
CA ASN A 119 7.47 7.54 4.77
C ASN A 119 7.95 6.13 5.12
N ASP A 120 7.83 5.21 4.18
CA ASP A 120 8.43 3.89 4.32
C ASP A 120 9.91 3.92 3.95
N PHE A 121 10.59 2.78 4.10
CA PHE A 121 12.02 2.68 3.82
C PHE A 121 12.37 2.94 2.34
N ALA A 122 11.43 2.73 1.43
CA ALA A 122 11.61 2.93 -0.01
C ALA A 122 11.26 4.34 -0.46
N GLY A 123 10.88 5.22 0.46
CA GLY A 123 10.54 6.61 0.17
C GLY A 123 9.12 6.83 -0.31
N ASN A 124 8.25 5.82 -0.24
CA ASN A 124 6.83 6.04 -0.51
C ASN A 124 6.20 6.80 0.65
N MET A 125 5.34 7.75 0.33
CA MET A 125 4.65 8.55 1.32
C MET A 125 3.25 7.99 1.57
N TRP A 126 2.95 7.74 2.83
CA TRP A 126 1.67 7.20 3.26
C TRP A 126 0.95 8.25 4.11
N SER A 127 -0.15 8.75 3.58
CA SER A 127 -1.10 9.55 4.34
C SER A 127 -2.16 8.60 4.88
N VAL A 128 -2.39 8.64 6.19
CA VAL A 128 -3.44 7.85 6.82
C VAL A 128 -4.44 8.80 7.46
N GLY A 129 -5.71 8.43 7.40
CA GLY A 129 -6.76 9.28 7.93
C GLY A 129 -7.93 8.49 8.49
N THR A 130 -8.60 9.11 9.44
CA THR A 130 -9.85 8.61 10.01
C THR A 130 -10.88 9.72 9.92
N GLN A 131 -12.00 9.46 9.26
CA GLN A 131 -13.09 10.41 9.26
C GLN A 131 -13.69 10.47 10.66
N MET A 132 -13.70 11.64 11.23
CA MET A 132 -14.22 11.86 12.58
C MET A 132 -15.71 12.14 12.51
N GLN A 133 -16.44 11.74 13.55
CA GLN A 133 -17.84 12.07 13.63
C GLN A 133 -18.01 13.57 13.84
N ILE A 134 -18.98 14.10 13.15
CA ILE A 134 -19.32 15.50 13.22
C ILE A 134 -20.60 15.67 14.04
#